data_6adcc3a9d4696acfde57cf9021034a39
#
_entry.id   6adcc3a9d4696acfde57cf9021034a39
#
_cell.length_a   1.000
_cell.length_b   1.000
_cell.length_c   1.000
_cell.angle_alpha   90.00
_cell.angle_beta   90.00
_cell.angle_gamma   90.00
#
_symmetry.space_group_name_H-M   'P 1'
#
loop_
_entity.id
_entity.type
_entity.pdbx_description
1 polymer ?
#
loop_
_entity_poly.entity_id
_entity_poly.type
_entity_poly.pdbx_seq_one_letter_code
_entity_poly.pdbx_strand_id
1 'polypeptide(L)'
;MPTYPAHHVRGRIVAISASVGAGHDGATGELARRLRTKGFEVDCHDFMDLLPWRLGRRALRTHSGVLRRAPWVYGGLFAVAERYRITTSITRTLLYPVRSRVLGLLADDVHAVVSTYPLASQVLGPLRQRGLLTIPTITYATDFAVHRHWVAPGVDAHLAPHQVGAAQAHTLGARDARVAGALVAPSFHPVAAAAKRRARTHFGLPSGRLALVVAGSWGVGEIEAAATEIARTGQAVPVVVCGKNAMLKRRLVGRGVRHTLGWVDDMPTLMQAVDVLVENAGGLMALEGMASGLPVMTYRPIPGHGTKNAAALAQAGIATWVRDERRLGPTMVELAEGMRGRRQRGAARSLFDLDAAETVADLATAGAPAEVDSHSIMVRWLRRRAAVAATVAIGLAAAVFFRTRRPL
;
A
#
# COMPACT_ATOMS: atom_id res chain seq x y z
N MET A 1 37.64 -9.13 -26.22
CA MET A 1 36.25 -8.83 -25.86
C MET A 1 36.06 -9.23 -24.41
N PRO A 2 35.71 -8.33 -23.48
CA PRO A 2 35.42 -8.71 -22.11
C PRO A 2 34.11 -9.47 -22.10
N THR A 3 34.14 -10.73 -21.69
CA THR A 3 32.99 -11.55 -21.39
C THR A 3 32.32 -10.98 -20.13
N TYR A 4 31.18 -10.29 -20.27
CA TYR A 4 30.33 -9.99 -19.15
C TYR A 4 29.91 -11.31 -18.48
N PRO A 5 30.04 -11.44 -17.14
CA PRO A 5 29.55 -12.62 -16.45
C PRO A 5 28.04 -12.72 -16.70
N ALA A 6 27.59 -13.87 -17.18
CA ALA A 6 26.18 -14.18 -17.27
C ALA A 6 25.57 -14.00 -15.87
N HIS A 7 24.70 -13.00 -15.69
CA HIS A 7 23.94 -12.87 -14.46
C HIS A 7 23.05 -14.11 -14.35
N HIS A 8 23.43 -15.06 -13.49
CA HIS A 8 22.59 -16.19 -13.15
C HIS A 8 21.30 -15.63 -12.52
N VAL A 9 20.20 -15.71 -13.26
CA VAL A 9 18.87 -15.36 -12.73
C VAL A 9 18.55 -16.33 -11.62
N ARG A 10 18.35 -15.83 -10.39
CA ARG A 10 18.03 -16.64 -9.18
C ARG A 10 16.63 -17.24 -9.22
N GLY A 11 15.78 -16.78 -10.15
CA GLY A 11 14.42 -17.20 -10.34
C GLY A 11 13.48 -16.03 -10.62
N ARG A 12 12.20 -16.35 -10.81
CA ARG A 12 11.15 -15.40 -11.16
C ARG A 12 10.19 -15.22 -10.00
N ILE A 13 9.83 -13.97 -9.71
CA ILE A 13 8.87 -13.61 -8.66
C ILE A 13 7.72 -12.83 -9.30
N VAL A 14 6.49 -13.21 -8.96
CA VAL A 14 5.30 -12.45 -9.37
C VAL A 14 4.86 -11.56 -8.23
N ALA A 15 4.75 -10.25 -8.47
CA ALA A 15 4.25 -9.25 -7.54
C ALA A 15 2.87 -8.76 -7.98
N ILE A 16 1.86 -8.86 -7.10
CA ILE A 16 0.48 -8.43 -7.38
C ILE A 16 0.14 -7.22 -6.52
N SER A 17 0.03 -6.07 -7.18
CA SER A 17 -0.38 -4.77 -6.63
C SER A 17 -1.85 -4.45 -6.95
N ALA A 18 -2.27 -3.22 -6.65
CA ALA A 18 -3.52 -2.66 -7.18
C ALA A 18 -3.42 -1.14 -7.28
N SER A 19 -3.83 -0.60 -8.43
CA SER A 19 -3.89 0.85 -8.70
C SER A 19 -4.99 1.59 -7.91
N VAL A 20 -5.17 1.20 -6.64
CA VAL A 20 -6.10 1.82 -5.69
C VAL A 20 -5.38 2.94 -4.93
N GLY A 21 -4.85 3.90 -5.65
CA GLY A 21 -3.94 4.92 -5.15
C GLY A 21 -2.48 4.59 -5.42
N ALA A 22 -1.58 5.59 -5.30
CA ALA A 22 -0.17 5.42 -5.63
C ALA A 22 0.63 4.58 -4.61
N GLY A 23 0.05 4.33 -3.42
CA GLY A 23 0.78 3.68 -2.32
C GLY A 23 1.15 2.22 -2.59
N HIS A 24 0.19 1.42 -3.06
CA HIS A 24 0.44 0.00 -3.38
C HIS A 24 1.44 -0.14 -4.53
N ASP A 25 1.26 0.65 -5.61
CA ASP A 25 2.12 0.60 -6.79
C ASP A 25 3.54 1.07 -6.45
N GLY A 26 3.69 2.12 -5.63
CA GLY A 26 4.99 2.62 -5.19
C GLY A 26 5.77 1.59 -4.36
N ALA A 27 5.12 0.96 -3.39
CA ALA A 27 5.75 -0.09 -2.59
C ALA A 27 6.11 -1.32 -3.44
N THR A 28 5.24 -1.72 -4.37
CA THR A 28 5.50 -2.84 -5.28
C THR A 28 6.66 -2.54 -6.22
N GLY A 29 6.69 -1.34 -6.79
CA GLY A 29 7.78 -0.90 -7.67
C GLY A 29 9.13 -0.90 -6.96
N GLU A 30 9.18 -0.45 -5.71
CA GLU A 30 10.39 -0.46 -4.90
C GLU A 30 10.81 -1.89 -4.52
N LEU A 31 9.86 -2.75 -4.13
CA LEU A 31 10.13 -4.17 -3.89
C LEU A 31 10.72 -4.84 -5.13
N ALA A 32 10.09 -4.64 -6.28
CA ALA A 32 10.55 -5.21 -7.55
C ALA A 32 11.95 -4.71 -7.93
N ARG A 33 12.21 -3.40 -7.75
CA ARG A 33 13.54 -2.82 -7.99
C ARG A 33 14.60 -3.50 -7.10
N ARG A 34 14.34 -3.64 -5.80
CA ARG A 34 15.28 -4.29 -4.86
C ARG A 34 15.46 -5.78 -5.16
N LEU A 35 14.41 -6.51 -5.51
CA LEU A 35 14.51 -7.91 -5.90
C LEU A 35 15.32 -8.11 -7.18
N ARG A 36 15.15 -7.21 -8.17
CA ARG A 36 15.97 -7.25 -9.39
C ARG A 36 17.46 -7.01 -9.10
N THR A 37 17.81 -6.13 -8.16
CA THR A 37 19.22 -5.96 -7.73
C THR A 37 19.77 -7.19 -7.02
N LYS A 38 18.91 -8.08 -6.49
CA LYS A 38 19.28 -9.37 -5.90
C LYS A 38 19.32 -10.52 -6.92
N GLY A 39 19.12 -10.24 -8.21
CA GLY A 39 19.22 -11.22 -9.31
C GLY A 39 17.91 -11.97 -9.61
N PHE A 40 16.76 -11.51 -9.14
CA PHE A 40 15.46 -12.09 -9.52
C PHE A 40 14.86 -11.35 -10.72
N GLU A 41 14.17 -12.09 -11.58
CA GLU A 41 13.19 -11.50 -12.50
C GLU A 41 11.89 -11.22 -11.73
N VAL A 42 11.28 -10.05 -11.96
CA VAL A 42 10.05 -9.67 -11.24
C VAL A 42 9.01 -9.15 -12.21
N ASP A 43 7.87 -9.85 -12.26
CA ASP A 43 6.68 -9.44 -12.98
C ASP A 43 5.70 -8.77 -12.05
N CYS A 44 5.31 -7.53 -12.40
CA CYS A 44 4.34 -6.77 -11.63
C CYS A 44 2.98 -6.78 -12.35
N HIS A 45 1.92 -7.15 -11.63
CA HIS A 45 0.55 -7.19 -12.15
C HIS A 45 -0.38 -6.35 -11.29
N ASP A 46 -1.32 -5.66 -11.96
CA ASP A 46 -2.41 -4.96 -11.27
C ASP A 46 -3.58 -5.91 -11.04
N PHE A 47 -3.96 -6.10 -9.79
CA PHE A 47 -5.13 -6.90 -9.41
C PHE A 47 -6.43 -6.41 -10.06
N MET A 48 -6.54 -5.11 -10.32
CA MET A 48 -7.72 -4.53 -10.97
C MET A 48 -7.90 -5.02 -12.41
N ASP A 49 -6.81 -5.33 -13.11
CA ASP A 49 -6.86 -5.88 -14.47
C ASP A 49 -7.23 -7.38 -14.48
N LEU A 50 -7.05 -8.06 -13.35
CA LEU A 50 -7.45 -9.46 -13.20
C LEU A 50 -8.97 -9.62 -12.97
N LEU A 51 -9.69 -8.54 -12.64
CA LEU A 51 -11.13 -8.60 -12.46
C LEU A 51 -11.86 -8.78 -13.81
N PRO A 52 -12.87 -9.68 -13.89
CA PRO A 52 -13.59 -9.94 -15.13
C PRO A 52 -14.36 -8.69 -15.61
N TRP A 53 -14.66 -8.64 -16.92
CA TRP A 53 -15.53 -7.64 -17.55
C TRP A 53 -15.17 -6.17 -17.26
N ARG A 54 -13.87 -5.86 -17.09
CA ARG A 54 -13.39 -4.50 -16.76
C ARG A 54 -14.00 -3.95 -15.44
N LEU A 55 -14.47 -4.83 -14.54
CA LEU A 55 -15.01 -4.45 -13.23
C LEU A 55 -14.01 -3.68 -12.38
N GLY A 56 -12.71 -3.94 -12.53
CA GLY A 56 -11.66 -3.21 -11.81
C GLY A 56 -11.74 -1.70 -12.05
N ARG A 57 -11.83 -1.27 -13.30
CA ARG A 57 -11.95 0.17 -13.62
C ARG A 57 -13.24 0.80 -13.08
N ARG A 58 -14.35 0.04 -13.07
CA ARG A 58 -15.62 0.50 -12.47
C ARG A 58 -15.50 0.59 -10.96
N ALA A 59 -14.91 -0.42 -10.31
CA ALA A 59 -14.67 -0.43 -8.87
C ALA A 59 -13.80 0.76 -8.44
N LEU A 60 -12.72 1.08 -9.16
CA LEU A 60 -11.87 2.24 -8.89
C LEU A 60 -12.64 3.57 -8.95
N ARG A 61 -13.48 3.76 -9.98
CA ARG A 61 -14.30 4.98 -10.12
C ARG A 61 -15.32 5.10 -8.98
N THR A 62 -15.99 3.99 -8.64
CA THR A 62 -16.96 3.96 -7.53
C THR A 62 -16.26 4.23 -6.21
N HIS A 63 -15.15 3.56 -5.93
CA HIS A 63 -14.37 3.73 -4.70
C HIS A 63 -13.89 5.18 -4.53
N SER A 64 -13.27 5.76 -5.56
CA SER A 64 -12.83 7.16 -5.52
C SER A 64 -13.99 8.13 -5.42
N GLY A 65 -15.14 7.81 -6.01
CA GLY A 65 -16.38 8.59 -5.90
C GLY A 65 -16.96 8.60 -4.49
N VAL A 66 -17.01 7.43 -3.85
CA VAL A 66 -17.48 7.28 -2.45
C VAL A 66 -16.57 8.03 -1.49
N LEU A 67 -15.25 7.85 -1.61
CA LEU A 67 -14.28 8.56 -0.76
C LEU A 67 -14.37 10.08 -0.88
N ARG A 68 -14.73 10.61 -2.06
CA ARG A 68 -14.85 12.06 -2.27
C ARG A 68 -16.19 12.64 -1.81
N ARG A 69 -17.30 11.91 -1.99
CA ARG A 69 -18.65 12.42 -1.75
C ARG A 69 -19.28 11.96 -0.44
N ALA A 70 -18.91 10.75 0.03
CA ALA A 70 -19.50 10.13 1.21
C ALA A 70 -18.45 9.31 1.98
N PRO A 71 -17.38 9.95 2.50
CA PRO A 71 -16.31 9.25 3.21
C PRO A 71 -16.81 8.49 4.45
N TRP A 72 -17.92 8.94 5.06
CA TRP A 72 -18.58 8.27 6.18
C TRP A 72 -19.18 6.91 5.77
N VAL A 73 -19.70 6.77 4.52
CA VAL A 73 -20.17 5.47 3.99
C VAL A 73 -19.00 4.49 3.90
N TYR A 74 -17.87 4.95 3.35
CA TYR A 74 -16.66 4.13 3.29
C TYR A 74 -16.20 3.70 4.70
N GLY A 75 -16.16 4.64 5.65
CA GLY A 75 -15.82 4.33 7.05
C GLY A 75 -16.76 3.30 7.69
N GLY A 76 -18.06 3.41 7.44
CA GLY A 76 -19.07 2.44 7.89
C GLY A 76 -18.87 1.05 7.29
N LEU A 77 -18.68 0.96 5.97
CA LEU A 77 -18.39 -0.30 5.28
C LEU A 77 -17.08 -0.94 5.78
N PHE A 78 -16.06 -0.13 5.98
CA PHE A 78 -14.80 -0.59 6.55
C PHE A 78 -14.96 -1.13 7.98
N ALA A 79 -15.72 -0.43 8.84
CA ALA A 79 -16.00 -0.88 10.21
C ALA A 79 -16.75 -2.21 10.23
N VAL A 80 -17.74 -2.41 9.35
CA VAL A 80 -18.44 -3.68 9.16
C VAL A 80 -17.47 -4.77 8.69
N ALA A 81 -16.62 -4.46 7.71
CA ALA A 81 -15.63 -5.39 7.18
C ALA A 81 -14.64 -5.85 8.27
N GLU A 82 -14.26 -4.97 9.18
CA GLU A 82 -13.39 -5.27 10.32
C GLU A 82 -14.08 -6.06 11.43
N ARG A 83 -15.34 -5.71 11.74
CA ARG A 83 -16.07 -6.31 12.86
C ARG A 83 -16.43 -7.78 12.61
N TYR A 84 -16.87 -8.11 11.40
CA TYR A 84 -17.45 -9.42 11.10
C TYR A 84 -16.51 -10.30 10.26
N ARG A 85 -16.16 -11.48 10.77
CA ARG A 85 -15.33 -12.46 10.06
C ARG A 85 -15.96 -12.94 8.74
N ILE A 86 -17.28 -12.97 8.65
CA ILE A 86 -18.00 -13.40 7.45
C ILE A 86 -17.68 -12.53 6.23
N THR A 87 -17.28 -11.28 6.42
CA THR A 87 -16.94 -10.36 5.32
C THR A 87 -15.77 -10.87 4.48
N THR A 88 -14.76 -11.48 5.10
CA THR A 88 -13.65 -12.11 4.34
C THR A 88 -14.12 -13.32 3.54
N SER A 89 -15.07 -14.10 4.07
CA SER A 89 -15.66 -15.23 3.34
C SER A 89 -16.47 -14.76 2.15
N ILE A 90 -17.28 -13.72 2.31
CA ILE A 90 -18.04 -13.08 1.22
C ILE A 90 -17.05 -12.54 0.17
N THR A 91 -16.01 -11.82 0.59
CA THR A 91 -14.97 -11.31 -0.32
C THR A 91 -14.34 -12.44 -1.14
N ARG A 92 -13.96 -13.56 -0.50
CA ARG A 92 -13.38 -14.73 -1.19
C ARG A 92 -14.34 -15.37 -2.19
N THR A 93 -15.63 -15.39 -1.88
CA THR A 93 -16.67 -15.90 -2.79
C THR A 93 -16.84 -14.97 -4.00
N LEU A 94 -16.90 -13.66 -3.79
CA LEU A 94 -16.99 -12.68 -4.87
C LEU A 94 -15.73 -12.66 -5.77
N LEU A 95 -14.57 -12.96 -5.20
CA LEU A 95 -13.29 -13.04 -5.92
C LEU A 95 -13.03 -14.42 -6.55
N TYR A 96 -13.96 -15.39 -6.41
CA TYR A 96 -13.78 -16.72 -6.99
C TYR A 96 -13.43 -16.70 -8.49
N PRO A 97 -14.05 -15.86 -9.35
CA PRO A 97 -13.72 -15.81 -10.79
C PRO A 97 -12.31 -15.32 -11.12
N VAL A 98 -11.62 -14.65 -10.16
CA VAL A 98 -10.27 -14.13 -10.37
C VAL A 98 -9.21 -15.24 -10.28
N ARG A 99 -9.52 -16.36 -9.62
CA ARG A 99 -8.57 -17.45 -9.32
C ARG A 99 -7.88 -18.02 -10.55
N SER A 100 -8.62 -18.30 -11.61
CA SER A 100 -8.07 -18.85 -12.85
C SER A 100 -7.08 -17.89 -13.51
N ARG A 101 -7.37 -16.59 -13.45
CA ARG A 101 -6.48 -15.56 -14.00
C ARG A 101 -5.21 -15.42 -13.18
N VAL A 102 -5.31 -15.45 -11.85
CA VAL A 102 -4.15 -15.47 -10.96
C VAL A 102 -3.28 -16.70 -11.22
N LEU A 103 -3.89 -17.90 -11.32
CA LEU A 103 -3.14 -19.11 -11.65
C LEU A 103 -2.48 -19.04 -13.04
N GLY A 104 -3.09 -18.34 -13.99
CA GLY A 104 -2.52 -18.12 -15.31
C GLY A 104 -1.28 -17.21 -15.35
N LEU A 105 -1.06 -16.41 -14.29
CA LEU A 105 0.17 -15.61 -14.15
C LEU A 105 1.33 -16.43 -13.58
N LEU A 106 1.04 -17.54 -12.93
CA LEU A 106 2.00 -18.34 -12.17
C LEU A 106 2.44 -19.54 -13.00
N ALA A 107 3.35 -19.27 -13.94
CA ALA A 107 4.01 -20.29 -14.74
C ALA A 107 4.94 -21.17 -13.89
N ASP A 108 5.43 -22.29 -14.45
CA ASP A 108 6.22 -23.29 -13.71
C ASP A 108 7.58 -22.76 -13.24
N ASP A 109 8.09 -21.68 -13.85
CA ASP A 109 9.35 -21.01 -13.52
C ASP A 109 9.23 -19.95 -12.40
N VAL A 110 8.01 -19.71 -11.88
CA VAL A 110 7.80 -18.78 -10.77
C VAL A 110 8.19 -19.41 -9.43
N HIS A 111 9.09 -18.75 -8.71
CA HIS A 111 9.64 -19.21 -7.43
C HIS A 111 8.83 -18.72 -6.22
N ALA A 112 8.18 -17.56 -6.32
CA ALA A 112 7.31 -17.02 -5.28
C ALA A 112 6.28 -16.04 -5.84
N VAL A 113 5.18 -15.84 -5.12
CA VAL A 113 4.23 -14.77 -5.39
C VAL A 113 4.11 -13.86 -4.17
N VAL A 114 4.19 -12.54 -4.40
CA VAL A 114 4.06 -11.51 -3.37
C VAL A 114 2.83 -10.66 -3.65
N SER A 115 1.96 -10.52 -2.67
CA SER A 115 0.84 -9.60 -2.71
C SER A 115 1.15 -8.36 -1.89
N THR A 116 0.99 -7.18 -2.48
CA THR A 116 1.00 -5.88 -1.80
C THR A 116 -0.39 -5.27 -1.72
N TYR A 117 -1.43 -6.09 -1.97
CA TYR A 117 -2.83 -5.68 -1.95
C TYR A 117 -3.71 -6.70 -1.21
N PRO A 118 -4.55 -6.28 -0.26
CA PRO A 118 -5.27 -7.20 0.62
C PRO A 118 -6.21 -8.15 -0.12
N LEU A 119 -6.89 -7.71 -1.19
CA LEU A 119 -7.78 -8.60 -1.93
C LEU A 119 -7.03 -9.66 -2.75
N ALA A 120 -5.82 -9.37 -3.22
CA ALA A 120 -4.96 -10.37 -3.86
C ALA A 120 -4.57 -11.47 -2.86
N SER A 121 -4.24 -11.12 -1.61
CA SER A 121 -3.97 -12.08 -0.54
C SER A 121 -5.18 -12.97 -0.27
N GLN A 122 -6.42 -12.43 -0.33
CA GLN A 122 -7.65 -13.21 -0.17
C GLN A 122 -7.94 -14.19 -1.33
N VAL A 123 -7.27 -14.02 -2.47
CA VAL A 123 -7.31 -15.01 -3.58
C VAL A 123 -6.18 -16.02 -3.45
N LEU A 124 -4.95 -15.55 -3.23
CA LEU A 124 -3.74 -16.37 -3.16
C LEU A 124 -3.76 -17.36 -2.00
N GLY A 125 -4.09 -16.91 -0.79
CA GLY A 125 -4.08 -17.75 0.40
C GLY A 125 -4.97 -19.00 0.26
N PRO A 126 -6.25 -18.90 -0.13
CA PRO A 126 -7.10 -20.07 -0.39
C PRO A 126 -6.62 -20.97 -1.53
N LEU A 127 -5.91 -20.46 -2.54
CA LEU A 127 -5.28 -21.28 -3.58
C LEU A 127 -4.12 -22.10 -3.00
N ARG A 128 -3.28 -21.46 -2.19
CA ARG A 128 -2.17 -22.10 -1.47
C ARG A 128 -2.67 -23.17 -0.50
N GLN A 129 -3.67 -22.83 0.32
CA GLN A 129 -4.25 -23.75 1.30
C GLN A 129 -4.84 -25.01 0.68
N ARG A 130 -5.34 -24.92 -0.56
CA ARG A 130 -5.90 -26.07 -1.31
C ARG A 130 -4.86 -26.82 -2.15
N GLY A 131 -3.58 -26.48 -2.06
CA GLY A 131 -2.52 -27.09 -2.86
C GLY A 131 -2.58 -26.78 -4.36
N LEU A 132 -3.44 -25.83 -4.78
CA LEU A 132 -3.51 -25.36 -6.16
C LEU A 132 -2.34 -24.42 -6.52
N LEU A 133 -1.69 -23.90 -5.51
CA LEU A 133 -0.48 -23.09 -5.58
C LEU A 133 0.58 -23.74 -4.71
N THR A 134 1.71 -24.14 -5.30
CA THR A 134 2.79 -24.87 -4.62
C THR A 134 3.96 -23.99 -4.21
N ILE A 135 4.08 -22.80 -4.80
CA ILE A 135 5.13 -21.82 -4.54
C ILE A 135 4.83 -20.99 -3.28
N PRO A 136 5.84 -20.45 -2.59
CA PRO A 136 5.66 -19.55 -1.48
C PRO A 136 4.75 -18.38 -1.82
N THR A 137 3.82 -18.12 -0.91
CA THR A 137 2.83 -17.05 -1.03
C THR A 137 3.02 -16.07 0.09
N ILE A 138 3.39 -14.84 -0.25
CA ILE A 138 3.80 -13.81 0.69
C ILE A 138 2.84 -12.62 0.59
N THR A 139 2.47 -12.03 1.71
CA THR A 139 1.76 -10.76 1.79
C THR A 139 2.65 -9.71 2.41
N TYR A 140 2.88 -8.59 1.72
CA TYR A 140 3.47 -7.39 2.31
C TYR A 140 2.37 -6.34 2.52
N ALA A 141 2.09 -6.01 3.78
CA ALA A 141 1.10 -5.00 4.13
C ALA A 141 1.67 -3.59 3.86
N THR A 142 1.05 -2.87 2.93
CA THR A 142 1.42 -1.48 2.61
C THR A 142 0.74 -0.46 3.52
N ASP A 143 -0.35 -0.86 4.20
CA ASP A 143 -0.93 -0.12 5.31
C ASP A 143 -0.08 -0.31 6.56
N PHE A 144 0.08 0.75 7.35
CA PHE A 144 0.80 0.65 8.61
C PHE A 144 0.02 -0.17 9.66
N ALA A 145 -1.30 -0.04 9.66
CA ALA A 145 -2.19 -0.89 10.45
C ALA A 145 -2.68 -2.09 9.62
N VAL A 146 -2.41 -3.28 10.11
CA VAL A 146 -2.89 -4.51 9.47
C VAL A 146 -4.34 -4.75 9.87
N HIS A 147 -5.23 -4.80 8.89
CA HIS A 147 -6.63 -5.12 9.05
C HIS A 147 -6.97 -6.53 8.52
N ARG A 148 -8.17 -7.02 8.85
CA ARG A 148 -8.59 -8.41 8.59
C ARG A 148 -8.38 -8.91 7.16
N HIS A 149 -8.56 -8.06 6.16
CA HIS A 149 -8.39 -8.47 4.76
C HIS A 149 -6.92 -8.66 4.34
N TRP A 150 -5.96 -8.12 5.11
CA TRP A 150 -4.55 -8.40 4.89
C TRP A 150 -4.16 -9.84 5.25
N VAL A 151 -4.87 -10.45 6.21
CA VAL A 151 -4.55 -11.80 6.67
C VAL A 151 -5.44 -12.82 5.98
N ALA A 152 -4.82 -13.71 5.22
CA ALA A 152 -5.52 -14.78 4.50
C ALA A 152 -4.95 -16.15 4.90
N PRO A 153 -5.79 -17.14 5.25
CA PRO A 153 -5.35 -18.51 5.49
C PRO A 153 -4.64 -19.08 4.27
N GLY A 154 -3.52 -19.76 4.48
CA GLY A 154 -2.70 -20.35 3.43
C GLY A 154 -1.61 -19.43 2.89
N VAL A 155 -1.57 -18.15 3.25
CA VAL A 155 -0.39 -17.30 3.04
C VAL A 155 0.72 -17.78 3.96
N ASP A 156 1.91 -18.01 3.40
CA ASP A 156 3.04 -18.57 4.14
C ASP A 156 3.67 -17.54 5.08
N ALA A 157 3.82 -16.28 4.63
CA ALA A 157 4.34 -15.19 5.46
C ALA A 157 3.60 -13.88 5.23
N HIS A 158 3.33 -13.15 6.32
CA HIS A 158 2.77 -11.80 6.31
C HIS A 158 3.86 -10.82 6.79
N LEU A 159 4.27 -9.94 5.91
CA LEU A 159 5.31 -8.94 6.16
C LEU A 159 4.67 -7.59 6.45
N ALA A 160 5.17 -6.91 7.46
CA ALA A 160 4.72 -5.57 7.84
C ALA A 160 5.92 -4.63 7.97
N PRO A 161 5.76 -3.32 7.73
CA PRO A 161 6.85 -2.36 7.87
C PRO A 161 7.30 -2.17 9.32
N HIS A 162 6.45 -2.50 10.30
CA HIS A 162 6.71 -2.24 11.72
C HIS A 162 6.08 -3.31 12.63
N GLN A 163 6.63 -3.44 13.84
CA GLN A 163 6.18 -4.42 14.85
C GLN A 163 4.67 -4.31 15.19
N VAL A 164 4.09 -3.10 15.20
CA VAL A 164 2.64 -2.91 15.43
C VAL A 164 1.83 -3.67 14.40
N GLY A 165 2.18 -3.54 13.11
CA GLY A 165 1.49 -4.26 12.03
C GLY A 165 1.69 -5.78 12.10
N ALA A 166 2.91 -6.24 12.40
CA ALA A 166 3.20 -7.67 12.57
C ALA A 166 2.41 -8.28 13.73
N ALA A 167 2.33 -7.59 14.88
CA ALA A 167 1.54 -8.02 16.03
C ALA A 167 0.03 -8.06 15.70
N GLN A 168 -0.49 -7.08 14.95
CA GLN A 168 -1.88 -7.08 14.48
C GLN A 168 -2.15 -8.25 13.53
N ALA A 169 -1.23 -8.54 12.59
CA ALA A 169 -1.35 -9.68 11.68
C ALA A 169 -1.42 -11.00 12.46
N HIS A 170 -0.56 -11.19 13.44
CA HIS A 170 -0.57 -12.35 14.33
C HIS A 170 -1.90 -12.48 15.09
N THR A 171 -2.39 -11.39 15.70
CA THR A 171 -3.69 -11.35 16.40
C THR A 171 -4.86 -11.71 15.48
N LEU A 172 -4.76 -11.39 14.19
CA LEU A 172 -5.77 -11.72 13.18
C LEU A 172 -5.65 -13.14 12.63
N GLY A 173 -4.64 -13.92 13.06
CA GLY A 173 -4.46 -15.33 12.74
C GLY A 173 -3.40 -15.61 11.67
N ALA A 174 -2.51 -14.69 11.36
CA ALA A 174 -1.33 -14.97 10.56
C ALA A 174 -0.43 -15.97 11.32
N ARG A 175 -0.05 -17.07 10.65
CA ARG A 175 0.84 -18.09 11.25
C ARG A 175 2.27 -17.58 11.38
N ASP A 176 2.73 -16.89 10.36
CA ASP A 176 4.03 -16.24 10.29
C ASP A 176 3.80 -14.77 9.97
N ALA A 177 4.11 -13.90 10.91
CA ALA A 177 4.01 -12.45 10.78
C ALA A 177 5.35 -11.83 11.18
N ARG A 178 6.00 -11.16 10.22
CA ARG A 178 7.37 -10.64 10.39
C ARG A 178 7.42 -9.14 10.17
N VAL A 179 8.33 -8.48 10.88
CA VAL A 179 8.75 -7.12 10.53
C VAL A 179 9.77 -7.23 9.40
N ALA A 180 9.53 -6.51 8.32
CA ALA A 180 10.39 -6.56 7.13
C ALA A 180 10.90 -5.18 6.68
N GLY A 181 10.58 -4.12 7.44
CA GLY A 181 10.96 -2.75 7.12
C GLY A 181 10.09 -2.11 6.04
N ALA A 182 10.31 -0.84 5.80
CA ALA A 182 9.53 -0.04 4.86
C ALA A 182 10.07 -0.11 3.42
N LEU A 183 9.17 -0.20 2.46
CA LEU A 183 9.47 -0.13 1.04
C LEU A 183 9.31 1.32 0.55
N VAL A 184 10.40 2.08 0.61
CA VAL A 184 10.47 3.47 0.16
C VAL A 184 11.67 3.62 -0.78
N ALA A 185 11.48 4.38 -1.86
CA ALA A 185 12.52 4.61 -2.85
C ALA A 185 13.73 5.38 -2.23
N PRO A 186 14.98 5.07 -2.61
CA PRO A 186 16.18 5.71 -2.05
C PRO A 186 16.27 7.22 -2.27
N SER A 187 15.49 7.77 -3.20
CA SER A 187 15.39 9.21 -3.44
C SER A 187 14.81 9.98 -2.25
N PHE A 188 14.04 9.31 -1.39
CA PHE A 188 13.54 9.89 -0.14
C PHE A 188 14.59 9.70 0.96
N HIS A 189 15.33 10.75 1.27
CA HIS A 189 16.37 10.75 2.29
C HIS A 189 16.52 12.15 2.93
N PRO A 190 17.02 12.24 4.16
CA PRO A 190 17.31 13.51 4.81
C PRO A 190 18.38 14.28 4.07
N VAL A 191 18.29 15.61 4.07
CA VAL A 191 19.25 16.48 3.40
C VAL A 191 19.81 17.55 4.33
N ALA A 192 20.99 18.08 4.00
CA ALA A 192 21.59 19.22 4.69
C ALA A 192 20.81 20.52 4.42
N ALA A 193 20.96 21.50 5.32
CA ALA A 193 20.27 22.79 5.25
C ALA A 193 20.44 23.54 3.92
N ALA A 194 21.60 23.42 3.27
CA ALA A 194 21.85 24.04 1.98
C ALA A 194 20.97 23.42 0.86
N ALA A 195 20.80 22.09 0.84
CA ALA A 195 19.92 21.41 -0.11
C ALA A 195 18.45 21.76 0.16
N LYS A 196 18.04 21.85 1.42
CA LYS A 196 16.71 22.31 1.81
C LYS A 196 16.41 23.71 1.27
N ARG A 197 17.36 24.64 1.37
CA ARG A 197 17.19 26.00 0.82
C ARG A 197 17.04 25.97 -0.70
N ARG A 198 17.86 25.19 -1.41
CA ARG A 198 17.73 25.00 -2.89
C ARG A 198 16.37 24.44 -3.27
N ALA A 199 15.89 23.42 -2.55
CA ALA A 199 14.56 22.84 -2.76
C ALA A 199 13.45 23.88 -2.57
N ARG A 200 13.51 24.74 -1.55
CA ARG A 200 12.58 25.86 -1.36
C ARG A 200 12.59 26.83 -2.54
N THR A 201 13.76 27.24 -2.99
CA THR A 201 13.89 28.10 -4.17
C THR A 201 13.30 27.45 -5.42
N HIS A 202 13.57 26.16 -5.64
CA HIS A 202 13.05 25.41 -6.77
C HIS A 202 11.51 25.44 -6.85
N PHE A 203 10.83 25.30 -5.71
CA PHE A 203 9.37 25.32 -5.64
C PHE A 203 8.78 26.71 -5.37
N GLY A 204 9.58 27.78 -5.32
CA GLY A 204 9.13 29.13 -4.99
C GLY A 204 8.51 29.25 -3.59
N LEU A 205 9.03 28.49 -2.62
CA LEU A 205 8.51 28.44 -1.26
C LEU A 205 9.19 29.46 -0.37
N PRO A 206 8.45 30.07 0.60
CA PRO A 206 9.00 31.09 1.48
C PRO A 206 9.98 30.52 2.51
N SER A 207 10.72 31.42 3.17
CA SER A 207 11.40 31.13 4.42
C SER A 207 10.37 30.92 5.55
N GLY A 208 10.78 30.26 6.63
CA GLY A 208 9.91 29.99 7.77
C GLY A 208 9.45 28.54 7.81
N ARG A 209 8.51 28.26 8.72
CA ARG A 209 8.03 26.88 8.93
C ARG A 209 7.00 26.51 7.88
N LEU A 210 7.24 25.40 7.17
CA LEU A 210 6.39 24.90 6.09
C LEU A 210 5.77 23.56 6.50
N ALA A 211 4.45 23.46 6.37
CA ALA A 211 3.70 22.22 6.58
C ALA A 211 3.23 21.67 5.22
N LEU A 212 3.79 20.54 4.80
CA LEU A 212 3.36 19.85 3.58
C LEU A 212 2.07 19.08 3.85
N VAL A 213 0.99 19.47 3.20
CA VAL A 213 -0.32 18.81 3.28
C VAL A 213 -0.55 18.01 1.99
N VAL A 214 -0.67 16.69 2.11
CA VAL A 214 -0.81 15.82 0.93
C VAL A 214 -2.17 15.13 0.91
N ALA A 215 -2.85 15.26 -0.23
CA ALA A 215 -4.18 14.70 -0.47
C ALA A 215 -4.14 13.29 -1.12
N GLY A 216 -2.96 12.69 -1.24
CA GLY A 216 -2.76 11.48 -2.04
C GLY A 216 -3.03 11.71 -3.54
N SER A 217 -2.94 10.64 -4.34
CA SER A 217 -3.08 10.72 -5.81
C SER A 217 -4.47 11.18 -6.28
N TRP A 218 -5.50 10.93 -5.48
CA TRP A 218 -6.90 11.27 -5.82
C TRP A 218 -7.40 12.55 -5.18
N GLY A 219 -6.62 13.18 -4.30
CA GLY A 219 -7.01 14.41 -3.61
C GLY A 219 -8.25 14.23 -2.75
N VAL A 220 -8.28 13.19 -1.91
CA VAL A 220 -9.42 12.84 -1.05
C VAL A 220 -9.20 13.21 0.41
N GLY A 221 -10.30 13.35 1.15
CA GLY A 221 -10.31 13.76 2.56
C GLY A 221 -10.53 15.25 2.75
N GLU A 222 -10.46 15.70 4.01
CA GLU A 222 -10.75 17.08 4.43
C GLU A 222 -9.53 18.03 4.26
N ILE A 223 -8.84 17.93 3.13
CA ILE A 223 -7.59 18.67 2.84
C ILE A 223 -7.78 20.17 2.87
N GLU A 224 -8.93 20.63 2.34
CA GLU A 224 -9.26 22.07 2.31
C GLU A 224 -9.43 22.64 3.72
N ALA A 225 -10.12 21.92 4.59
CA ALA A 225 -10.26 22.28 6.00
C ALA A 225 -8.88 22.26 6.69
N ALA A 226 -8.13 21.17 6.53
CA ALA A 226 -6.81 21.03 7.14
C ALA A 226 -5.86 22.17 6.73
N ALA A 227 -5.77 22.49 5.45
CA ALA A 227 -4.91 23.57 4.96
C ALA A 227 -5.33 24.95 5.49
N THR A 228 -6.65 25.22 5.52
CA THR A 228 -7.19 26.48 6.03
C THR A 228 -6.95 26.64 7.53
N GLU A 229 -7.14 25.57 8.31
CA GLU A 229 -6.90 25.56 9.75
C GLU A 229 -5.41 25.73 10.07
N ILE A 230 -4.52 25.07 9.33
CA ILE A 230 -3.08 25.27 9.44
C ILE A 230 -2.72 26.75 9.20
N ALA A 231 -3.23 27.35 8.11
CA ALA A 231 -2.98 28.76 7.81
C ALA A 231 -3.47 29.68 8.94
N ARG A 232 -4.66 29.40 9.50
CA ARG A 232 -5.23 30.21 10.60
C ARG A 232 -4.38 30.17 11.88
N THR A 233 -3.63 29.09 12.12
CA THR A 233 -2.75 29.04 13.29
C THR A 233 -1.64 30.08 13.26
N GLY A 234 -1.25 30.59 12.09
CA GLY A 234 -0.09 31.45 11.89
C GLY A 234 1.26 30.79 12.22
N GLN A 235 1.26 29.51 12.63
CA GLN A 235 2.45 28.80 13.10
C GLN A 235 3.25 28.11 11.98
N ALA A 236 2.63 27.87 10.83
CA ALA A 236 3.27 27.32 9.63
C ALA A 236 2.53 27.77 8.37
N VAL A 237 3.26 27.83 7.26
CA VAL A 237 2.67 28.07 5.94
C VAL A 237 2.32 26.71 5.32
N PRO A 238 1.04 26.46 4.95
CA PRO A 238 0.66 25.23 4.30
C PRO A 238 1.15 25.20 2.84
N VAL A 239 1.81 24.12 2.47
CA VAL A 239 2.16 23.75 1.10
C VAL A 239 1.30 22.55 0.74
N VAL A 240 0.35 22.70 -0.18
CA VAL A 240 -0.69 21.69 -0.42
C VAL A 240 -0.48 21.01 -1.76
N VAL A 241 -0.37 19.68 -1.75
CA VAL A 241 -0.34 18.85 -2.96
C VAL A 241 -1.71 18.23 -3.17
N CYS A 242 -2.39 18.67 -4.22
CA CYS A 242 -3.77 18.25 -4.55
C CYS A 242 -3.83 16.99 -5.41
N GLY A 243 -2.69 16.45 -5.84
CA GLY A 243 -2.64 15.33 -6.78
C GLY A 243 -3.35 15.68 -8.09
N LYS A 244 -4.14 14.75 -8.60
CA LYS A 244 -4.91 14.93 -9.85
C LYS A 244 -6.26 15.67 -9.65
N ASN A 245 -6.51 16.22 -8.46
CA ASN A 245 -7.77 16.93 -8.15
C ASN A 245 -7.67 18.44 -8.45
N ALA A 246 -7.88 18.82 -9.72
CA ALA A 246 -7.86 20.22 -10.15
C ALA A 246 -8.95 21.10 -9.48
N MET A 247 -10.09 20.51 -9.09
CA MET A 247 -11.15 21.26 -8.37
C MET A 247 -10.70 21.63 -6.96
N LEU A 248 -10.05 20.71 -6.24
CA LEU A 248 -9.47 21.00 -4.93
C LEU A 248 -8.45 22.14 -5.03
N LYS A 249 -7.56 22.08 -6.03
CA LYS A 249 -6.57 23.13 -6.28
C LYS A 249 -7.25 24.50 -6.46
N ARG A 250 -8.28 24.59 -7.33
CA ARG A 250 -9.02 25.86 -7.55
C ARG A 250 -9.67 26.39 -6.27
N ARG A 251 -10.31 25.53 -5.48
CA ARG A 251 -10.95 25.95 -4.21
C ARG A 251 -9.93 26.49 -3.20
N LEU A 252 -8.78 25.82 -3.05
CA LEU A 252 -7.72 26.27 -2.14
C LEU A 252 -7.12 27.62 -2.56
N VAL A 253 -6.86 27.81 -3.85
CA VAL A 253 -6.41 29.10 -4.40
C VAL A 253 -7.45 30.19 -4.13
N GLY A 254 -8.74 29.91 -4.38
CA GLY A 254 -9.84 30.84 -4.08
C GLY A 254 -10.00 31.19 -2.60
N ARG A 255 -9.49 30.36 -1.69
CA ARG A 255 -9.42 30.62 -0.23
C ARG A 255 -8.11 31.29 0.22
N GLY A 256 -7.24 31.67 -0.71
CA GLY A 256 -6.00 32.35 -0.40
C GLY A 256 -4.84 31.42 0.04
N VAL A 257 -4.94 30.10 -0.14
CA VAL A 257 -3.83 29.19 0.11
C VAL A 257 -2.84 29.30 -1.06
N ARG A 258 -1.76 30.08 -0.83
CA ARG A 258 -0.83 30.51 -1.90
C ARG A 258 -0.03 29.36 -2.51
N HIS A 259 0.48 28.44 -1.66
CA HIS A 259 1.36 27.35 -2.10
C HIS A 259 0.54 26.07 -2.34
N THR A 260 -0.25 26.10 -3.42
CA THR A 260 -1.12 24.99 -3.82
C THR A 260 -0.64 24.38 -5.15
N LEU A 261 -0.11 23.15 -5.05
CA LEU A 261 0.44 22.38 -6.16
C LEU A 261 -0.59 21.35 -6.68
N GLY A 262 -0.51 21.02 -7.94
CA GLY A 262 -1.24 19.91 -8.53
C GLY A 262 -0.55 18.57 -8.28
N TRP A 263 -0.39 17.79 -9.34
CA TRP A 263 0.49 16.63 -9.36
C TRP A 263 1.95 17.07 -9.31
N VAL A 264 2.75 16.44 -8.47
CA VAL A 264 4.18 16.72 -8.31
C VAL A 264 4.94 15.42 -8.59
N ASP A 265 5.78 15.43 -9.62
CA ASP A 265 6.61 14.27 -9.99
C ASP A 265 7.83 14.15 -9.08
N ASP A 266 8.43 15.27 -8.68
CA ASP A 266 9.58 15.33 -7.79
C ASP A 266 9.14 15.54 -6.32
N MET A 267 8.41 14.57 -5.78
CA MET A 267 8.02 14.56 -4.37
C MET A 267 9.21 14.49 -3.40
N PRO A 268 10.31 13.75 -3.70
CA PRO A 268 11.49 13.76 -2.83
C PRO A 268 12.03 15.17 -2.58
N THR A 269 12.24 15.97 -3.63
CA THR A 269 12.72 17.34 -3.48
C THR A 269 11.71 18.24 -2.77
N LEU A 270 10.41 18.04 -3.00
CA LEU A 270 9.39 18.80 -2.26
C LEU A 270 9.39 18.46 -0.76
N MET A 271 9.55 17.19 -0.40
CA MET A 271 9.68 16.78 1.00
C MET A 271 10.93 17.36 1.68
N GLN A 272 12.03 17.49 0.95
CA GLN A 272 13.24 18.14 1.46
C GLN A 272 13.04 19.63 1.76
N ALA A 273 12.09 20.31 1.09
CA ALA A 273 11.84 21.75 1.24
C ALA A 273 11.07 22.10 2.52
N VAL A 274 10.34 21.19 3.13
CA VAL A 274 9.37 21.45 4.22
C VAL A 274 9.89 21.03 5.60
N ASP A 275 9.12 21.29 6.65
CA ASP A 275 9.52 21.03 8.03
C ASP A 275 8.68 19.96 8.72
N VAL A 276 7.41 19.82 8.33
CA VAL A 276 6.45 18.84 8.86
C VAL A 276 5.62 18.30 7.71
N LEU A 277 5.41 16.97 7.68
CA LEU A 277 4.41 16.34 6.82
C LEU A 277 3.09 16.23 7.57
N VAL A 278 2.01 16.71 6.96
CA VAL A 278 0.63 16.53 7.42
C VAL A 278 -0.09 15.61 6.43
N GLU A 279 -0.52 14.46 6.90
CA GLU A 279 -1.14 13.41 6.09
C GLU A 279 -2.47 12.94 6.70
N ASN A 280 -3.26 12.19 5.95
CA ASN A 280 -4.59 11.74 6.36
C ASN A 280 -4.89 10.26 6.10
N ALA A 281 -3.94 9.51 5.57
CA ALA A 281 -4.13 8.10 5.19
C ALA A 281 -3.18 7.12 5.89
N GLY A 282 -1.98 7.59 6.31
CA GLY A 282 -0.99 6.79 7.03
C GLY A 282 -0.34 5.67 6.21
N GLY A 283 -0.37 5.78 4.87
CA GLY A 283 0.26 4.82 3.96
C GLY A 283 1.66 5.24 3.51
N LEU A 284 2.01 4.92 2.26
CA LEU A 284 3.35 5.14 1.68
C LEU A 284 3.85 6.59 1.86
N MET A 285 2.98 7.58 1.71
CA MET A 285 3.35 9.00 1.87
C MET A 285 3.91 9.31 3.26
N ALA A 286 3.37 8.72 4.32
CA ALA A 286 3.90 8.87 5.67
C ALA A 286 5.30 8.26 5.78
N LEU A 287 5.52 7.07 5.20
CA LEU A 287 6.82 6.39 5.17
C LEU A 287 7.86 7.18 4.36
N GLU A 288 7.48 7.75 3.22
CA GLU A 288 8.32 8.63 2.40
C GLU A 288 8.73 9.89 3.15
N GLY A 289 7.80 10.51 3.90
CA GLY A 289 8.10 11.63 4.77
C GLY A 289 9.09 11.26 5.88
N MET A 290 8.90 10.11 6.53
CA MET A 290 9.80 9.59 7.55
C MET A 290 11.18 9.27 6.98
N ALA A 291 11.26 8.67 5.80
CA ALA A 291 12.51 8.42 5.08
C ALA A 291 13.24 9.72 4.74
N SER A 292 12.51 10.78 4.40
CA SER A 292 13.04 12.14 4.16
C SER A 292 13.46 12.87 5.46
N GLY A 293 13.29 12.22 6.62
CA GLY A 293 13.63 12.84 7.93
C GLY A 293 12.59 13.85 8.41
N LEU A 294 11.39 13.87 7.85
CA LEU A 294 10.31 14.73 8.30
C LEU A 294 9.60 14.12 9.51
N PRO A 295 9.25 14.91 10.52
CA PRO A 295 8.24 14.51 11.47
C PRO A 295 6.87 14.48 10.80
N VAL A 296 6.05 13.49 11.17
CA VAL A 296 4.75 13.24 10.56
C VAL A 296 3.62 13.55 11.53
N MET A 297 2.63 14.27 11.05
CA MET A 297 1.38 14.55 11.73
C MET A 297 0.22 13.96 10.95
N THR A 298 -0.58 13.13 11.57
CA THR A 298 -1.89 12.76 11.03
C THR A 298 -2.94 13.75 11.51
N TYR A 299 -3.64 14.37 10.57
CA TYR A 299 -4.72 15.29 10.87
C TYR A 299 -5.90 15.05 9.94
N ARG A 300 -7.13 15.03 10.49
CA ARG A 300 -8.37 14.72 9.75
C ARG A 300 -8.25 13.45 8.91
N PRO A 301 -7.91 12.28 9.54
CA PRO A 301 -7.69 11.05 8.81
C PRO A 301 -8.95 10.60 8.05
N ILE A 302 -8.74 9.99 6.89
CA ILE A 302 -9.81 9.34 6.13
C ILE A 302 -10.47 8.28 7.02
N PRO A 303 -11.81 8.29 7.15
CA PRO A 303 -12.52 7.28 7.92
C PRO A 303 -12.18 5.85 7.47
N GLY A 304 -12.11 4.93 8.42
CA GLY A 304 -11.74 3.54 8.15
C GLY A 304 -10.24 3.31 8.22
N HIS A 305 -9.58 2.97 7.10
CA HIS A 305 -8.15 2.63 7.07
C HIS A 305 -7.26 3.78 7.57
N GLY A 306 -7.53 5.02 7.17
CA GLY A 306 -6.74 6.17 7.60
C GLY A 306 -6.78 6.37 9.12
N THR A 307 -7.95 6.22 9.75
CA THR A 307 -8.09 6.27 11.21
C THR A 307 -7.32 5.15 11.91
N LYS A 308 -7.32 3.94 11.33
CA LYS A 308 -6.56 2.80 11.86
C LYS A 308 -5.05 3.02 11.75
N ASN A 309 -4.60 3.49 10.59
CA ASN A 309 -3.20 3.83 10.36
C ASN A 309 -2.74 4.95 11.32
N ALA A 310 -3.55 6.01 11.51
CA ALA A 310 -3.26 7.08 12.46
C ALA A 310 -3.04 6.57 13.89
N ALA A 311 -3.91 5.64 14.35
CA ALA A 311 -3.78 5.04 15.66
C ALA A 311 -2.50 4.20 15.78
N ALA A 312 -2.20 3.37 14.78
CA ALA A 312 -1.02 2.50 14.76
C ALA A 312 0.29 3.30 14.69
N LEU A 313 0.36 4.34 13.85
CA LEU A 313 1.49 5.24 13.75
C LEU A 313 1.75 6.01 15.06
N ALA A 314 0.68 6.46 15.72
CA ALA A 314 0.78 7.13 17.02
C ALA A 314 1.21 6.16 18.13
N GLN A 315 0.69 4.92 18.13
CA GLN A 315 1.11 3.86 19.05
C GLN A 315 2.59 3.52 18.90
N ALA A 316 3.09 3.51 17.66
CA ALA A 316 4.51 3.29 17.37
C ALA A 316 5.41 4.49 17.72
N GLY A 317 4.85 5.64 18.08
CA GLY A 317 5.60 6.86 18.38
C GLY A 317 6.26 7.54 17.18
N ILE A 318 5.92 7.13 15.94
CA ILE A 318 6.53 7.61 14.70
C ILE A 318 5.69 8.66 13.97
N ALA A 319 4.44 8.88 14.38
CA ALA A 319 3.62 10.01 13.97
C ALA A 319 2.82 10.58 15.14
N THR A 320 2.32 11.80 14.99
CA THR A 320 1.45 12.44 15.97
C THR A 320 0.04 12.58 15.40
N TRP A 321 -0.93 11.94 16.01
CA TRP A 321 -2.34 12.12 15.63
C TRP A 321 -2.95 13.30 16.38
N VAL A 322 -3.23 14.40 15.68
CA VAL A 322 -3.92 15.58 16.22
C VAL A 322 -5.43 15.41 16.04
N ARG A 323 -6.16 15.41 17.14
CA ARG A 323 -7.62 15.26 17.17
C ARG A 323 -8.36 16.57 17.50
N ASP A 324 -7.67 17.50 18.15
CA ASP A 324 -8.21 18.81 18.57
C ASP A 324 -7.51 19.91 17.76
N GLU A 325 -8.29 20.70 17.02
CA GLU A 325 -7.80 21.82 16.21
C GLU A 325 -6.94 22.81 17.02
N ARG A 326 -7.29 23.05 18.30
CA ARG A 326 -6.53 23.95 19.19
C ARG A 326 -5.09 23.48 19.42
N ARG A 327 -4.83 22.18 19.29
CA ARG A 327 -3.49 21.58 19.42
C ARG A 327 -2.69 21.63 18.12
N LEU A 328 -3.30 22.00 16.98
CA LEU A 328 -2.68 21.94 15.67
C LEU A 328 -1.42 22.81 15.58
N GLY A 329 -1.53 24.11 15.87
CA GLY A 329 -0.39 25.04 15.84
C GLY A 329 0.74 24.66 16.79
N PRO A 330 0.48 24.50 18.09
CA PRO A 330 1.50 24.08 19.06
C PRO A 330 2.18 22.76 18.68
N THR A 331 1.42 21.80 18.14
CA THR A 331 1.99 20.50 17.73
C THR A 331 2.92 20.66 16.52
N MET A 332 2.57 21.50 15.54
CA MET A 332 3.45 21.77 14.39
C MET A 332 4.80 22.38 14.82
N VAL A 333 4.79 23.33 15.75
CA VAL A 333 6.01 23.93 16.31
C VAL A 333 6.85 22.84 17.00
N GLU A 334 6.24 22.05 17.87
CA GLU A 334 6.91 21.01 18.62
C GLU A 334 7.49 19.90 17.71
N LEU A 335 6.79 19.58 16.61
CA LEU A 335 7.28 18.62 15.61
C LEU A 335 8.44 19.18 14.78
N ALA A 336 8.34 20.43 14.33
CA ALA A 336 9.37 21.03 13.49
C ALA A 336 10.68 21.24 14.27
N GLU A 337 10.62 21.79 15.48
CA GLU A 337 11.76 22.34 16.22
C GLU A 337 11.99 21.67 17.58
N GLY A 338 10.92 21.12 18.19
CA GLY A 338 10.94 20.61 19.55
C GLY A 338 11.46 19.18 19.73
N MET A 339 11.43 18.72 20.98
CA MET A 339 11.88 17.37 21.36
C MET A 339 11.01 16.27 20.77
N ARG A 340 9.70 16.52 20.61
CA ARG A 340 8.75 15.55 20.02
C ARG A 340 9.18 15.19 18.61
N GLY A 341 9.48 16.17 17.76
CA GLY A 341 9.94 15.92 16.40
C GLY A 341 11.28 15.17 16.35
N ARG A 342 12.21 15.48 17.25
CA ARG A 342 13.48 14.74 17.36
C ARG A 342 13.27 13.28 17.74
N ARG A 343 12.43 13.00 18.75
CA ARG A 343 12.09 11.64 19.18
C ARG A 343 11.40 10.86 18.06
N GLN A 344 10.44 11.49 17.38
CA GLN A 344 9.70 10.86 16.27
C GLN A 344 10.62 10.48 15.10
N ARG A 345 11.52 11.38 14.69
CA ARG A 345 12.53 11.08 13.67
C ARG A 345 13.48 9.96 14.10
N GLY A 346 13.87 9.92 15.38
CA GLY A 346 14.67 8.84 15.94
C GLY A 346 13.96 7.49 15.88
N ALA A 347 12.70 7.44 16.32
CA ALA A 347 11.89 6.22 16.30
C ALA A 347 11.62 5.71 14.87
N ALA A 348 11.40 6.63 13.91
CA ALA A 348 11.11 6.25 12.52
C ALA A 348 12.31 5.62 11.79
N ARG A 349 13.54 5.78 12.27
CA ARG A 349 14.74 5.18 11.65
C ARG A 349 14.65 3.66 11.58
N SER A 350 14.14 3.03 12.62
CA SER A 350 14.01 1.56 12.67
C SER A 350 13.13 0.96 11.57
N LEU A 351 12.31 1.77 10.89
CA LEU A 351 11.54 1.33 9.73
C LEU A 351 12.42 0.96 8.52
N PHE A 352 13.66 1.45 8.50
CA PHE A 352 14.57 1.35 7.36
C PHE A 352 15.80 0.48 7.67
N ASP A 353 15.84 -0.17 8.85
CA ASP A 353 16.94 -1.04 9.26
C ASP A 353 16.86 -2.44 8.63
N LEU A 354 15.67 -2.84 8.13
CA LEU A 354 15.41 -4.11 7.50
C LEU A 354 15.08 -3.93 6.01
N ASP A 355 15.40 -4.95 5.21
CA ASP A 355 15.07 -4.99 3.79
C ASP A 355 14.00 -6.06 3.49
N ALA A 356 12.78 -5.62 3.20
CA ALA A 356 11.68 -6.51 2.84
C ALA A 356 12.00 -7.39 1.61
N ALA A 357 12.83 -6.89 0.69
CA ALA A 357 13.23 -7.66 -0.49
C ALA A 357 14.18 -8.81 -0.11
N GLU A 358 14.98 -8.67 0.94
CA GLU A 358 15.80 -9.76 1.46
C GLU A 358 14.92 -10.89 2.03
N THR A 359 13.98 -10.53 2.90
CA THR A 359 13.03 -11.51 3.45
C THR A 359 12.23 -12.23 2.35
N VAL A 360 11.80 -11.52 1.31
CA VAL A 360 11.10 -12.13 0.17
C VAL A 360 12.03 -13.05 -0.63
N ALA A 361 13.27 -12.63 -0.88
CA ALA A 361 14.27 -13.41 -1.60
C ALA A 361 14.61 -14.73 -0.87
N ASP A 362 14.77 -14.67 0.44
CA ASP A 362 15.03 -15.84 1.27
C ASP A 362 13.87 -16.84 1.22
N LEU A 363 12.64 -16.35 1.36
CA LEU A 363 11.44 -17.17 1.26
C LEU A 363 11.28 -17.80 -0.13
N ALA A 364 11.57 -17.05 -1.21
CA ALA A 364 11.53 -17.54 -2.56
C ALA A 364 12.57 -18.64 -2.82
N THR A 365 13.78 -18.46 -2.27
CA THR A 365 14.86 -19.44 -2.41
C THR A 365 14.59 -20.70 -1.60
N ALA A 366 14.10 -20.57 -0.36
CA ALA A 366 13.78 -21.70 0.51
C ALA A 366 12.61 -22.55 -0.02
N GLY A 367 11.69 -21.95 -0.74
CA GLY A 367 10.53 -22.61 -1.34
C GLY A 367 10.72 -23.03 -2.81
N ALA A 368 11.93 -22.84 -3.38
CA ALA A 368 12.22 -23.30 -4.72
C ALA A 368 12.00 -24.81 -4.82
N PRO A 369 11.28 -25.34 -5.83
CA PRO A 369 11.14 -26.77 -6.01
C PRO A 369 12.56 -27.36 -6.18
N ALA A 370 12.89 -28.41 -5.42
CA ALA A 370 14.00 -29.29 -5.78
C ALA A 370 13.80 -29.69 -7.25
N GLU A 371 14.87 -29.78 -8.05
CA GLU A 371 14.83 -30.15 -9.48
C GLU A 371 13.73 -31.16 -9.76
N VAL A 372 12.66 -30.70 -10.42
CA VAL A 372 11.48 -31.51 -10.61
C VAL A 372 11.55 -32.10 -12.01
N ASP A 373 11.59 -33.40 -12.07
CA ASP A 373 11.48 -34.20 -13.29
C ASP A 373 10.33 -33.67 -14.18
N SER A 374 10.66 -33.32 -15.43
CA SER A 374 9.77 -32.72 -16.43
C SER A 374 8.50 -33.56 -16.69
N HIS A 375 8.53 -34.87 -16.42
CA HIS A 375 7.37 -35.75 -16.57
C HIS A 375 6.31 -35.50 -15.48
N SER A 376 6.72 -35.19 -14.27
CA SER A 376 5.83 -34.85 -13.15
C SER A 376 5.17 -33.46 -13.29
N ILE A 377 5.78 -32.55 -14.06
CA ILE A 377 5.25 -31.23 -14.38
C ILE A 377 4.08 -31.33 -15.35
N MET A 378 4.20 -32.14 -16.41
CA MET A 378 3.15 -32.32 -17.43
C MET A 378 1.90 -32.98 -16.85
N VAL A 379 2.06 -33.96 -15.96
CA VAL A 379 0.92 -34.64 -15.28
C VAL A 379 0.21 -33.66 -14.35
N ARG A 380 0.95 -32.80 -13.60
CA ARG A 380 0.36 -31.78 -12.73
C ARG A 380 -0.35 -30.68 -13.54
N TRP A 381 0.19 -30.27 -14.66
CA TRP A 381 -0.41 -29.27 -15.56
C TRP A 381 -1.74 -29.80 -16.18
N LEU A 382 -1.76 -31.06 -16.63
CA LEU A 382 -2.97 -31.70 -17.15
C LEU A 382 -4.05 -31.85 -16.07
N ARG A 383 -3.68 -32.24 -14.85
CA ARG A 383 -4.59 -32.30 -13.69
C ARG A 383 -5.14 -30.92 -13.31
N ARG A 384 -4.31 -29.86 -13.37
CA ARG A 384 -4.72 -28.47 -13.12
C ARG A 384 -5.72 -27.97 -14.17
N ARG A 385 -5.47 -28.23 -15.46
CA ARG A 385 -6.43 -27.89 -16.54
C ARG A 385 -7.75 -28.63 -16.40
N ALA A 386 -7.71 -29.91 -16.08
CA ALA A 386 -8.93 -30.71 -15.85
C ALA A 386 -9.73 -30.19 -14.64
N ALA A 387 -9.08 -29.83 -13.54
CA ALA A 387 -9.75 -29.28 -12.36
C ALA A 387 -10.39 -27.90 -12.65
N VAL A 388 -9.70 -27.01 -13.39
CA VAL A 388 -10.24 -25.71 -13.80
C VAL A 388 -11.41 -25.88 -14.77
N ALA A 389 -11.31 -26.79 -15.75
CA ALA A 389 -12.40 -27.09 -16.68
C ALA A 389 -13.63 -27.68 -15.98
N ALA A 390 -13.43 -28.59 -15.02
CA ALA A 390 -14.50 -29.13 -14.20
C ALA A 390 -15.20 -28.06 -13.35
N THR A 391 -14.43 -27.14 -12.77
CA THR A 391 -14.99 -26.04 -11.95
C THR A 391 -15.79 -25.05 -12.79
N VAL A 392 -15.33 -24.74 -14.01
CA VAL A 392 -16.06 -23.89 -14.97
C VAL A 392 -17.34 -24.58 -15.45
N ALA A 393 -17.29 -25.90 -15.74
CA ALA A 393 -18.45 -26.68 -16.15
C ALA A 393 -19.52 -26.74 -15.04
N ILE A 394 -19.13 -26.95 -13.78
CA ILE A 394 -20.04 -26.93 -12.63
C ILE A 394 -20.66 -25.53 -12.42
N GLY A 395 -19.88 -24.46 -12.58
CA GLY A 395 -20.38 -23.08 -12.49
C GLY A 395 -21.39 -22.74 -13.59
N LEU A 396 -21.14 -23.18 -14.82
CA LEU A 396 -22.08 -23.04 -15.95
C LEU A 396 -23.34 -23.87 -15.77
N ALA A 397 -23.23 -25.11 -15.30
CA ALA A 397 -24.37 -25.96 -15.00
C ALA A 397 -25.25 -25.39 -13.88
N ALA A 398 -24.65 -24.85 -12.83
CA ALA A 398 -25.39 -24.17 -11.76
C ALA A 398 -26.10 -22.91 -12.28
N ALA A 399 -25.44 -22.10 -13.12
CA ALA A 399 -26.05 -20.91 -13.72
C ALA A 399 -27.23 -21.22 -14.64
N VAL A 400 -27.15 -22.32 -15.41
CA VAL A 400 -28.26 -22.82 -16.25
C VAL A 400 -29.40 -23.36 -15.38
N PHE A 401 -29.07 -24.11 -14.32
CA PHE A 401 -30.08 -24.69 -13.41
C PHE A 401 -30.88 -23.61 -12.68
N PHE A 402 -30.26 -22.49 -12.25
CA PHE A 402 -30.96 -21.35 -11.65
C PHE A 402 -31.77 -20.53 -12.65
N ARG A 403 -31.41 -20.56 -13.94
CA ARG A 403 -32.13 -19.81 -14.98
C ARG A 403 -33.43 -20.52 -15.45
N THR A 404 -33.49 -21.84 -15.29
CA THR A 404 -34.66 -22.66 -15.70
C THR A 404 -35.72 -22.82 -14.60
N ARG A 405 -35.45 -22.38 -13.38
CA ARG A 405 -36.42 -22.39 -12.26
C ARG A 405 -36.89 -20.97 -11.91
N ARG A 406 -37.39 -20.21 -12.87
CA ARG A 406 -38.32 -19.11 -12.56
C ARG A 406 -39.71 -19.68 -12.48
N PRO A 407 -40.43 -19.61 -11.36
CA PRO A 407 -41.86 -19.95 -11.34
C PRO A 407 -42.61 -18.90 -12.16
N LEU A 408 -43.63 -19.41 -12.88
CA LEU A 408 -44.65 -18.64 -13.59
C LEU A 408 -45.45 -17.75 -12.63
#